data_4fd1a2c26dec8566605980caf21ce232
#
_entry.id   4fd1a2c26dec8566605980caf21ce232
#
_cell.length_a   1.000
_cell.length_b   1.000
_cell.length_c   1.000
_cell.angle_alpha   90.00
_cell.angle_beta   90.00
_cell.angle_gamma   90.00
#
_symmetry.space_group_name_H-M   'P 1'
#
loop_
_entity.id
_entity.type
_entity.pdbx_description
1 polymer ?
#
loop_
_entity_poly.entity_id
_entity_poly.type
_entity_poly.pdbx_seq_one_letter_code
_entity_poly.pdbx_strand_id
1 'polypeptide(L)'
;MNDFTKWYKEAIFYEIDPRTYYDSNGDGIGDLQGILQKLDYIKSLGTDCIWLLPIFQSPMKDGGYDIEDYYAIHPDLGNFEDLKELIDAIHQREMRLILDLVVNHTSDQCEWFKKGEADKNSPFHDYYVWSDSDEKYKDTRIIFLDTEKSNWAWSEKAKQYYWHRFFSSQPDLNYDNPTVREEMKTIMRFWLDMGIDGFRADAVPYLIEREGTNCENLPETHVFLKEMRKLIDTEYPGRILLAEANQWPRDLLPYLANGDEFQMAFNFPIMPRIFKSVAIGDNSSLIETLKETPRIPEDCQWCTFLRNHDELTVEMVIEEDRKQLWDIYAPEKRMRLNLGIRRRLAPLMDGDMHKVELLYAILFSLPGVPIIYYGDEIGMGDNIWLEDRDGVRTPMQWSDDAFAGFSNGDLKELYRPVIDEGKYGYKKINVVQQNAEKESFLNRLKALVRIRKAHPLFTSQDYIIVNIEQHEVFAIQRSNNREMILCLHNLTSEKQTVSLGKTEYQFLHASKDQIEEEKKWSGEVSLQPYSYLWLMQKSKMPD
;
A
#
# COMPACT_ATOMS: atom_id res chain seq x y z
N MET A 1 -23.65 -18.70 -3.52
CA MET A 1 -22.90 -18.31 -4.73
C MET A 1 -22.02 -17.17 -4.31
N ASN A 2 -20.70 -17.30 -4.45
CA ASN A 2 -19.82 -16.15 -4.24
C ASN A 2 -20.18 -15.12 -5.31
N ASP A 3 -20.46 -13.91 -4.88
CA ASP A 3 -20.72 -12.80 -5.79
C ASP A 3 -19.36 -12.38 -6.36
N PHE A 4 -19.05 -12.85 -7.58
CA PHE A 4 -17.76 -12.56 -8.26
C PHE A 4 -17.53 -11.06 -8.46
N THR A 5 -18.53 -10.22 -8.25
CA THR A 5 -18.39 -8.76 -8.33
C THR A 5 -17.74 -8.16 -7.09
N LYS A 6 -17.68 -8.89 -5.97
CA LYS A 6 -17.11 -8.43 -4.68
C LYS A 6 -15.80 -9.13 -4.30
N TRP A 7 -15.05 -9.60 -5.29
CA TRP A 7 -13.78 -10.31 -5.11
C TRP A 7 -12.79 -9.56 -4.21
N TYR A 8 -12.78 -8.23 -4.28
CA TYR A 8 -11.90 -7.36 -3.50
C TYR A 8 -12.09 -7.45 -1.99
N LYS A 9 -13.21 -7.96 -1.50
CA LYS A 9 -13.47 -8.04 -0.06
C LYS A 9 -12.61 -9.09 0.65
N GLU A 10 -12.18 -10.11 -0.07
CA GLU A 10 -11.42 -11.25 0.47
C GLU A 10 -10.00 -11.34 -0.10
N ALA A 11 -9.67 -10.47 -1.06
CA ALA A 11 -8.40 -10.50 -1.76
C ALA A 11 -7.20 -10.22 -0.85
N ILE A 12 -6.04 -10.69 -1.26
CA ILE A 12 -4.74 -10.25 -0.75
C ILE A 12 -4.00 -9.63 -1.93
N PHE A 13 -3.55 -8.39 -1.76
CA PHE A 13 -2.88 -7.63 -2.82
C PHE A 13 -1.37 -7.81 -2.72
N TYR A 14 -0.72 -7.75 -3.87
CA TYR A 14 0.73 -7.71 -3.98
C TYR A 14 1.14 -6.51 -4.83
N GLU A 15 1.85 -5.57 -4.21
CA GLU A 15 2.27 -4.31 -4.81
C GLU A 15 3.63 -4.46 -5.46
N ILE A 16 3.76 -4.05 -6.72
CA ILE A 16 4.96 -4.21 -7.53
C ILE A 16 5.36 -2.89 -8.18
N ASP A 17 6.64 -2.50 -8.04
CA ASP A 17 7.29 -1.55 -8.94
C ASP A 17 7.82 -2.34 -10.15
N PRO A 18 7.23 -2.16 -11.34
CA PRO A 18 7.60 -2.95 -12.53
C PRO A 18 9.07 -2.79 -12.90
N ARG A 19 9.67 -1.60 -12.66
CA ARG A 19 11.06 -1.27 -13.03
C ARG A 19 12.11 -2.00 -12.18
N THR A 20 11.71 -2.48 -11.02
CA THR A 20 12.62 -3.11 -10.06
C THR A 20 12.22 -4.53 -9.68
N TYR A 21 11.24 -5.13 -10.39
CA TYR A 21 10.78 -6.46 -10.08
C TYR A 21 11.57 -7.56 -10.80
N TYR A 22 11.65 -7.52 -12.14
CA TYR A 22 12.47 -8.46 -12.93
C TYR A 22 12.70 -7.92 -14.34
N ASP A 23 13.96 -7.90 -14.76
CA ASP A 23 14.42 -7.49 -16.08
C ASP A 23 14.44 -8.71 -17.01
N SER A 24 13.55 -8.75 -18.00
CA SER A 24 13.41 -9.87 -18.91
C SER A 24 14.31 -9.78 -20.14
N ASN A 25 14.70 -8.57 -20.51
CA ASN A 25 15.41 -8.26 -21.76
C ASN A 25 16.92 -8.01 -21.56
N GLY A 26 17.36 -7.82 -20.31
CA GLY A 26 18.76 -7.66 -19.94
C GLY A 26 19.27 -6.23 -20.09
N ASP A 27 18.41 -5.21 -20.07
CA ASP A 27 18.79 -3.80 -20.18
C ASP A 27 19.03 -3.10 -18.83
N GLY A 28 18.74 -3.79 -17.72
CA GLY A 28 18.93 -3.30 -16.36
C GLY A 28 17.69 -2.66 -15.75
N ILE A 29 16.57 -2.67 -16.44
CA ILE A 29 15.29 -2.15 -16.00
C ILE A 29 14.27 -3.30 -16.02
N GLY A 30 13.48 -3.44 -14.97
CA GLY A 30 12.38 -4.41 -14.95
C GLY A 30 11.26 -4.00 -15.90
N ASP A 31 10.51 -4.99 -16.37
CA ASP A 31 9.51 -4.80 -17.43
C ASP A 31 8.26 -5.70 -17.24
N LEU A 32 7.23 -5.50 -18.07
CA LEU A 32 5.96 -6.24 -18.02
C LEU A 32 6.17 -7.73 -18.31
N GLN A 33 7.08 -8.07 -19.24
CA GLN A 33 7.45 -9.45 -19.55
C GLN A 33 8.19 -10.11 -18.38
N GLY A 34 8.95 -9.34 -17.62
CA GLY A 34 9.59 -9.79 -16.38
C GLY A 34 8.57 -10.16 -15.31
N ILE A 35 7.53 -9.36 -15.14
CA ILE A 35 6.42 -9.69 -14.23
C ILE A 35 5.71 -10.96 -14.70
N LEU A 36 5.44 -11.08 -16.00
CA LEU A 36 4.84 -12.27 -16.61
C LEU A 36 5.62 -13.54 -16.26
N GLN A 37 6.95 -13.52 -16.37
CA GLN A 37 7.82 -14.64 -16.03
C GLN A 37 7.78 -15.01 -14.53
N LYS A 38 7.37 -14.10 -13.65
CA LYS A 38 7.31 -14.31 -12.19
C LYS A 38 5.89 -14.55 -11.65
N LEU A 39 4.87 -14.65 -12.50
CA LEU A 39 3.47 -14.83 -12.05
C LEU A 39 3.25 -16.07 -11.20
N ASP A 40 3.94 -17.17 -11.48
CA ASP A 40 3.80 -18.40 -10.68
C ASP A 40 4.36 -18.22 -9.26
N TYR A 41 5.42 -17.44 -9.09
CA TYR A 41 5.90 -17.03 -7.77
C TYR A 41 4.86 -16.19 -7.04
N ILE A 42 4.32 -15.16 -7.70
CA ILE A 42 3.29 -14.28 -7.12
C ILE A 42 2.07 -15.11 -6.70
N LYS A 43 1.58 -15.99 -7.57
CA LYS A 43 0.48 -16.92 -7.22
C LYS A 43 0.83 -17.82 -6.05
N SER A 44 2.08 -18.26 -5.94
CA SER A 44 2.54 -19.13 -4.83
C SER A 44 2.52 -18.44 -3.47
N LEU A 45 2.55 -17.12 -3.41
CA LEU A 45 2.36 -16.33 -2.18
C LEU A 45 0.92 -16.43 -1.65
N GLY A 46 -0.03 -16.80 -2.51
CA GLY A 46 -1.46 -16.86 -2.21
C GLY A 46 -2.17 -15.52 -2.46
N THR A 47 -1.55 -14.61 -3.18
CA THR A 47 -2.13 -13.31 -3.54
C THR A 47 -3.20 -13.45 -4.61
N ASP A 48 -4.16 -12.53 -4.62
CA ASP A 48 -5.33 -12.53 -5.49
C ASP A 48 -5.33 -11.37 -6.47
N CYS A 49 -4.64 -10.29 -6.14
CA CYS A 49 -4.57 -9.10 -6.96
C CYS A 49 -3.15 -8.54 -6.99
N ILE A 50 -2.70 -8.19 -8.18
CA ILE A 50 -1.48 -7.41 -8.38
C ILE A 50 -1.86 -5.94 -8.47
N TRP A 51 -1.19 -5.09 -7.70
CA TRP A 51 -1.21 -3.65 -7.87
C TRP A 51 0.12 -3.22 -8.48
N LEU A 52 0.08 -2.71 -9.72
CA LEU A 52 1.25 -2.15 -10.40
C LEU A 52 1.35 -0.65 -10.15
N LEU A 53 2.53 -0.20 -9.75
CA LEU A 53 2.89 1.21 -9.76
C LEU A 53 2.84 1.76 -11.20
N PRO A 54 2.85 3.11 -11.40
CA PRO A 54 2.56 3.70 -12.71
C PRO A 54 3.40 3.13 -13.85
N ILE A 55 2.70 2.69 -14.90
CA ILE A 55 3.30 2.15 -16.13
C ILE A 55 3.25 3.15 -17.30
N PHE A 56 2.66 4.31 -17.08
CA PHE A 56 2.45 5.34 -18.10
C PHE A 56 3.76 5.99 -18.53
N GLN A 57 3.74 6.63 -19.71
CA GLN A 57 4.88 7.44 -20.14
C GLN A 57 5.12 8.59 -19.16
N SER A 58 6.35 8.73 -18.69
CA SER A 58 6.75 9.67 -17.66
C SER A 58 8.22 10.06 -17.86
N PRO A 59 8.63 11.30 -17.56
CA PRO A 59 10.04 11.68 -17.45
C PRO A 59 10.72 11.15 -16.19
N MET A 60 10.00 10.39 -15.35
CA MET A 60 10.52 9.70 -14.17
C MET A 60 11.13 10.60 -13.08
N LYS A 61 10.64 11.84 -12.95
CA LYS A 61 11.08 12.74 -11.87
C LYS A 61 10.51 12.33 -10.51
N ASP A 62 9.38 11.61 -10.51
CA ASP A 62 8.73 11.08 -9.32
C ASP A 62 8.33 9.60 -9.50
N GLY A 63 9.27 8.78 -9.93
CA GLY A 63 9.06 7.32 -10.00
C GLY A 63 7.90 6.87 -10.89
N GLY A 64 7.44 7.71 -11.82
CA GLY A 64 6.33 7.44 -12.73
C GLY A 64 5.02 8.14 -12.36
N TYR A 65 4.93 8.79 -11.18
CA TYR A 65 3.75 9.57 -10.79
C TYR A 65 3.63 10.91 -11.51
N ASP A 66 4.68 11.37 -12.17
CA ASP A 66 4.71 12.54 -13.05
C ASP A 66 4.39 12.11 -14.50
N ILE A 67 3.10 11.93 -14.82
CA ILE A 67 2.65 11.36 -16.11
C ILE A 67 2.75 12.40 -17.22
N GLU A 68 3.45 12.02 -18.31
CA GLU A 68 3.58 12.79 -19.53
C GLU A 68 2.45 12.48 -20.52
N ASP A 69 2.11 11.18 -20.66
CA ASP A 69 1.05 10.69 -21.55
C ASP A 69 0.29 9.52 -20.88
N TYR A 70 -1.00 9.76 -20.61
CA TYR A 70 -1.89 8.74 -20.02
C TYR A 70 -2.30 7.62 -20.99
N TYR A 71 -2.07 7.78 -22.27
CA TYR A 71 -2.46 6.83 -23.33
C TYR A 71 -1.27 6.01 -23.85
N ALA A 72 -0.11 6.12 -23.23
CA ALA A 72 1.09 5.38 -23.61
C ALA A 72 1.68 4.62 -22.41
N ILE A 73 2.25 3.45 -22.69
CA ILE A 73 3.09 2.72 -21.74
C ILE A 73 4.52 3.27 -21.86
N HIS A 74 5.22 3.40 -20.72
CA HIS A 74 6.61 3.81 -20.71
C HIS A 74 7.46 2.82 -21.53
N PRO A 75 8.27 3.29 -22.48
CA PRO A 75 8.97 2.42 -23.43
C PRO A 75 9.88 1.38 -22.77
N ASP A 76 10.47 1.68 -21.62
CA ASP A 76 11.32 0.74 -20.87
C ASP A 76 10.50 -0.44 -20.30
N LEU A 77 9.19 -0.30 -20.15
CA LEU A 77 8.34 -1.34 -19.56
C LEU A 77 7.76 -2.29 -20.62
N GLY A 78 7.81 -1.94 -21.89
CA GLY A 78 7.23 -2.71 -22.98
C GLY A 78 6.14 -1.94 -23.72
N ASN A 79 5.14 -2.65 -24.21
CA ASN A 79 4.08 -2.12 -25.08
C ASN A 79 2.70 -2.68 -24.71
N PHE A 80 1.66 -2.35 -25.50
CA PHE A 80 0.29 -2.81 -25.23
C PHE A 80 0.08 -4.31 -25.45
N GLU A 81 0.84 -4.95 -26.34
CA GLU A 81 0.81 -6.40 -26.52
C GLU A 81 1.36 -7.10 -25.26
N ASP A 82 2.46 -6.60 -24.69
CA ASP A 82 3.03 -7.12 -23.44
C ASP A 82 2.05 -6.98 -22.28
N LEU A 83 1.40 -5.83 -22.14
CA LEU A 83 0.38 -5.61 -21.11
C LEU A 83 -0.81 -6.55 -21.28
N LYS A 84 -1.27 -6.73 -22.51
CA LYS A 84 -2.40 -7.63 -22.79
C LYS A 84 -2.05 -9.08 -22.44
N GLU A 85 -0.87 -9.54 -22.81
CA GLU A 85 -0.39 -10.87 -22.46
C GLU A 85 -0.30 -11.05 -20.94
N LEU A 86 0.19 -10.03 -20.23
CA LEU A 86 0.25 -10.04 -18.77
C LEU A 86 -1.14 -10.11 -18.14
N ILE A 87 -2.11 -9.31 -18.59
CA ILE A 87 -3.50 -9.34 -18.12
C ILE A 87 -4.12 -10.72 -18.33
N ASP A 88 -4.00 -11.27 -19.54
CA ASP A 88 -4.55 -12.57 -19.88
C ASP A 88 -3.95 -13.69 -19.01
N ALA A 89 -2.63 -13.64 -18.75
CA ALA A 89 -1.94 -14.62 -17.93
C ALA A 89 -2.30 -14.50 -16.43
N ILE A 90 -2.53 -13.29 -15.94
CA ILE A 90 -3.02 -13.02 -14.58
C ILE A 90 -4.43 -13.61 -14.41
N HIS A 91 -5.33 -13.34 -15.35
CA HIS A 91 -6.69 -13.85 -15.31
C HIS A 91 -6.76 -15.38 -15.44
N GLN A 92 -5.90 -16.00 -16.26
CA GLN A 92 -5.79 -17.47 -16.33
C GLN A 92 -5.40 -18.11 -14.99
N ARG A 93 -4.73 -17.37 -14.12
CA ARG A 93 -4.37 -17.80 -12.75
C ARG A 93 -5.42 -17.43 -11.71
N GLU A 94 -6.60 -16.97 -12.14
CA GLU A 94 -7.66 -16.49 -11.24
C GLU A 94 -7.16 -15.36 -10.31
N MET A 95 -6.29 -14.50 -10.82
CA MET A 95 -5.85 -13.28 -10.17
C MET A 95 -6.41 -12.04 -10.88
N ARG A 96 -6.21 -10.88 -10.29
CA ARG A 96 -6.66 -9.58 -10.77
C ARG A 96 -5.47 -8.64 -10.93
N LEU A 97 -5.67 -7.59 -11.72
CA LEU A 97 -4.70 -6.53 -11.93
C LEU A 97 -5.36 -5.17 -11.76
N ILE A 98 -4.80 -4.34 -10.87
CA ILE A 98 -5.13 -2.91 -10.82
C ILE A 98 -3.89 -2.08 -11.13
N LEU A 99 -4.12 -0.91 -11.73
CA LEU A 99 -3.09 0.08 -12.02
C LEU A 99 -3.25 1.29 -11.09
N ASP A 100 -2.17 2.05 -10.94
CA ASP A 100 -2.29 3.41 -10.41
C ASP A 100 -3.04 4.31 -11.41
N LEU A 101 -3.85 5.23 -10.89
CA LEU A 101 -4.46 6.31 -11.65
C LEU A 101 -4.11 7.63 -10.96
N VAL A 102 -3.15 8.35 -11.49
CA VAL A 102 -2.77 9.67 -10.98
C VAL A 102 -3.80 10.68 -11.44
N VAL A 103 -4.69 11.06 -10.54
CA VAL A 103 -5.82 11.94 -10.88
C VAL A 103 -5.54 13.40 -10.56
N ASN A 104 -4.65 13.71 -9.61
CA ASN A 104 -4.46 15.06 -9.11
C ASN A 104 -3.67 15.98 -10.05
N HIS A 105 -2.66 15.47 -10.71
CA HIS A 105 -1.67 16.26 -11.45
C HIS A 105 -1.15 15.54 -12.69
N THR A 106 -0.40 16.23 -13.51
CA THR A 106 0.41 15.65 -14.60
C THR A 106 1.88 16.03 -14.43
N SER A 107 2.75 15.49 -15.27
CA SER A 107 4.10 16.05 -15.43
C SER A 107 4.04 17.46 -16.05
N ASP A 108 5.02 18.30 -15.72
CA ASP A 108 5.30 19.55 -16.45
C ASP A 108 5.72 19.29 -17.91
N GLN A 109 6.00 18.02 -18.25
CA GLN A 109 6.31 17.57 -19.63
C GLN A 109 5.07 17.08 -20.38
N CYS A 110 3.90 17.00 -19.73
CA CYS A 110 2.65 16.66 -20.39
C CYS A 110 2.31 17.69 -21.49
N GLU A 111 1.89 17.20 -22.64
CA GLU A 111 1.53 18.07 -23.77
C GLU A 111 0.39 19.06 -23.42
N TRP A 112 -0.50 18.70 -22.52
CA TRP A 112 -1.54 19.61 -22.05
C TRP A 112 -0.93 20.80 -21.32
N PHE A 113 0.01 20.56 -20.40
CA PHE A 113 0.69 21.63 -19.66
C PHE A 113 1.52 22.50 -20.59
N LYS A 114 2.34 21.92 -21.46
CA LYS A 114 3.17 22.67 -22.44
C LYS A 114 2.33 23.59 -23.34
N LYS A 115 1.18 23.12 -23.83
CA LYS A 115 0.27 23.91 -24.66
C LYS A 115 -0.45 24.98 -23.85
N GLY A 116 -0.87 24.67 -22.62
CA GLY A 116 -1.51 25.63 -21.72
C GLY A 116 -0.56 26.71 -21.25
N GLU A 117 0.69 26.35 -20.96
CA GLU A 117 1.75 27.29 -20.56
C GLU A 117 2.15 28.23 -21.72
N ALA A 118 2.16 27.74 -22.94
CA ALA A 118 2.58 28.49 -24.12
C ALA A 118 1.56 29.53 -24.59
N ASP A 119 0.26 29.28 -24.43
CA ASP A 119 -0.82 30.16 -24.88
C ASP A 119 -1.99 30.15 -23.90
N LYS A 120 -2.25 31.31 -23.28
CA LYS A 120 -3.38 31.52 -22.33
C LYS A 120 -4.76 31.34 -22.99
N ASN A 121 -4.86 31.41 -24.30
CA ASN A 121 -6.09 31.17 -25.06
C ASN A 121 -6.23 29.69 -25.48
N SER A 122 -5.23 28.86 -25.22
CA SER A 122 -5.31 27.44 -25.45
C SER A 122 -6.39 26.82 -24.54
N PRO A 123 -7.22 25.88 -25.04
CA PRO A 123 -8.15 25.15 -24.19
C PRO A 123 -7.43 24.38 -23.07
N PHE A 124 -6.17 24.06 -23.24
CA PHE A 124 -5.35 23.39 -22.26
C PHE A 124 -4.85 24.31 -21.14
N HIS A 125 -4.94 25.64 -21.29
CA HIS A 125 -4.58 26.53 -20.19
C HIS A 125 -5.50 26.31 -18.99
N ASP A 126 -6.80 26.21 -19.23
CA ASP A 126 -7.81 25.95 -18.18
C ASP A 126 -7.83 24.50 -17.66
N TYR A 127 -6.94 23.64 -18.17
CA TYR A 127 -6.72 22.30 -17.59
C TYR A 127 -5.97 22.35 -16.26
N TYR A 128 -5.29 23.45 -15.96
CA TYR A 128 -4.48 23.64 -14.76
C TYR A 128 -4.93 24.85 -13.95
N VAL A 129 -4.50 24.90 -12.70
CA VAL A 129 -4.86 25.99 -11.78
C VAL A 129 -3.81 27.08 -11.85
N TRP A 130 -4.19 28.26 -12.37
CA TRP A 130 -3.30 29.40 -12.57
C TRP A 130 -3.68 30.60 -11.69
N SER A 131 -2.70 31.45 -11.37
CA SER A 131 -2.90 32.72 -10.66
C SER A 131 -1.86 33.73 -11.08
N ASP A 132 -2.25 35.04 -11.07
CA ASP A 132 -1.31 36.15 -11.25
C ASP A 132 -0.48 36.42 -9.99
N SER A 133 -0.82 35.77 -8.86
CA SER A 133 -0.16 35.92 -7.57
C SER A 133 -0.07 34.56 -6.86
N ASP A 134 1.00 34.35 -6.09
CA ASP A 134 1.20 33.21 -5.20
C ASP A 134 0.55 33.36 -3.81
N GLU A 135 -0.35 34.37 -3.68
CA GLU A 135 -0.98 34.71 -2.42
C GLU A 135 -2.26 33.92 -2.10
N LYS A 136 -2.81 33.17 -3.09
CA LYS A 136 -4.01 32.37 -2.90
C LYS A 136 -3.73 31.09 -2.11
N TYR A 137 -4.76 30.56 -1.46
CA TYR A 137 -4.77 29.26 -0.76
C TYR A 137 -3.69 29.15 0.32
N LYS A 138 -3.42 30.20 1.07
CA LYS A 138 -2.36 30.28 2.10
C LYS A 138 -2.53 29.31 3.26
N ASP A 139 -3.76 28.87 3.53
CA ASP A 139 -4.06 27.91 4.59
C ASP A 139 -3.73 26.45 4.20
N THR A 140 -3.26 26.25 2.97
CA THR A 140 -2.92 24.95 2.43
C THR A 140 -1.49 24.59 2.83
N ARG A 141 -1.34 23.47 3.52
CA ARG A 141 -0.01 22.95 3.91
C ARG A 141 0.80 22.48 2.71
N ILE A 142 2.12 22.53 2.84
CA ILE A 142 3.05 21.92 1.89
C ILE A 142 3.20 20.42 2.28
N ILE A 143 3.08 19.51 1.30
CA ILE A 143 3.22 18.08 1.52
C ILE A 143 4.70 17.68 1.49
N PHE A 144 5.44 18.06 0.47
CA PHE A 144 6.85 17.74 0.30
C PHE A 144 7.77 18.78 0.95
N LEU A 145 7.79 18.77 2.28
CA LEU A 145 8.47 19.76 3.13
C LEU A 145 9.99 19.82 2.93
N ASP A 146 10.61 18.72 2.49
CA ASP A 146 12.06 18.67 2.30
C ASP A 146 12.50 19.28 0.96
N THR A 147 11.60 19.41 -0.01
CA THR A 147 11.90 19.89 -1.37
C THR A 147 11.18 21.17 -1.76
N GLU A 148 9.92 21.33 -1.38
CA GLU A 148 9.08 22.45 -1.80
C GLU A 148 8.96 23.52 -0.70
N LYS A 149 8.85 24.80 -1.14
CA LYS A 149 8.68 25.97 -0.25
C LYS A 149 7.36 26.67 -0.43
N SER A 150 6.65 26.36 -1.49
CA SER A 150 5.36 26.91 -1.87
C SER A 150 4.57 25.84 -2.61
N ASN A 151 3.24 25.94 -2.61
CA ASN A 151 2.38 25.19 -3.53
C ASN A 151 2.19 25.93 -4.87
N TRP A 152 2.88 27.07 -5.07
CA TRP A 152 2.86 27.84 -6.31
C TRP A 152 4.24 27.90 -6.95
N ALA A 153 4.33 27.65 -8.25
CA ALA A 153 5.54 27.79 -9.04
C ALA A 153 5.32 28.78 -10.21
N TRP A 154 6.34 29.61 -10.49
CA TRP A 154 6.26 30.61 -11.55
C TRP A 154 6.57 30.01 -12.93
N SER A 155 5.69 30.26 -13.89
CA SER A 155 5.95 29.97 -15.31
C SER A 155 6.41 31.21 -16.04
N GLU A 156 7.64 31.19 -16.55
CA GLU A 156 8.18 32.26 -17.39
C GLU A 156 7.46 32.41 -18.74
N LYS A 157 6.89 31.34 -19.28
CA LYS A 157 6.15 31.36 -20.55
C LYS A 157 4.74 31.91 -20.37
N ALA A 158 3.99 31.38 -19.40
CA ALA A 158 2.65 31.86 -19.11
C ALA A 158 2.63 33.23 -18.42
N LYS A 159 3.75 33.65 -17.78
CA LYS A 159 3.78 34.87 -16.91
C LYS A 159 2.70 34.80 -15.84
N GLN A 160 2.53 33.63 -15.23
CA GLN A 160 1.62 33.33 -14.13
C GLN A 160 2.22 32.26 -13.25
N TYR A 161 1.69 32.13 -12.04
CA TYR A 161 1.92 31.02 -11.15
C TYR A 161 0.97 29.88 -11.50
N TYR A 162 1.45 28.62 -11.42
CA TYR A 162 0.61 27.43 -11.44
C TYR A 162 0.66 26.72 -10.08
N TRP A 163 -0.44 26.09 -9.75
CA TRP A 163 -0.59 25.36 -8.50
C TRP A 163 -0.01 23.95 -8.61
N HIS A 164 0.61 23.46 -7.53
CA HIS A 164 1.07 22.11 -7.36
C HIS A 164 1.01 21.69 -5.89
N ARG A 165 0.52 20.49 -5.61
CA ARG A 165 0.46 19.96 -4.25
C ARG A 165 1.70 19.14 -3.88
N PHE A 166 2.35 18.57 -4.88
CA PHE A 166 3.54 17.72 -4.77
C PHE A 166 4.75 18.48 -5.32
N PHE A 167 5.57 17.86 -6.18
CA PHE A 167 6.70 18.58 -6.77
C PHE A 167 6.24 19.71 -7.69
N SER A 168 7.05 20.76 -7.78
CA SER A 168 6.84 21.85 -8.75
C SER A 168 6.85 21.37 -10.22
N SER A 169 7.38 20.19 -10.48
CA SER A 169 7.27 19.52 -11.79
C SER A 169 5.95 18.76 -12.02
N GLN A 170 5.02 18.83 -11.08
CA GLN A 170 3.72 18.16 -11.11
C GLN A 170 2.57 19.15 -10.96
N PRO A 171 2.25 19.94 -12.02
CA PRO A 171 1.15 20.91 -11.99
C PRO A 171 -0.19 20.21 -11.80
N ASP A 172 -1.01 20.71 -10.88
CA ASP A 172 -2.32 20.17 -10.54
C ASP A 172 -3.36 20.47 -11.60
N LEU A 173 -4.20 19.47 -11.87
CA LEU A 173 -5.32 19.56 -12.80
C LEU A 173 -6.48 20.36 -12.22
N ASN A 174 -7.13 21.18 -13.03
CA ASN A 174 -8.28 22.00 -12.66
C ASN A 174 -9.60 21.22 -12.76
N TYR A 175 -10.06 20.64 -11.68
CA TYR A 175 -11.32 19.88 -11.64
C TYR A 175 -12.59 20.76 -11.62
N ASP A 176 -12.48 22.06 -11.59
CA ASP A 176 -13.60 22.95 -11.91
C ASP A 176 -13.92 22.93 -13.41
N ASN A 177 -12.94 22.58 -14.24
CA ASN A 177 -13.13 22.42 -15.68
C ASN A 177 -13.82 21.07 -15.99
N PRO A 178 -15.03 21.06 -16.54
CA PRO A 178 -15.73 19.81 -16.86
C PRO A 178 -15.00 18.98 -17.95
N THR A 179 -14.17 19.62 -18.78
CA THR A 179 -13.39 18.90 -19.80
C THR A 179 -12.30 18.03 -19.16
N VAL A 180 -11.66 18.50 -18.09
CA VAL A 180 -10.70 17.72 -17.31
C VAL A 180 -11.37 16.48 -16.69
N ARG A 181 -12.57 16.66 -16.14
CA ARG A 181 -13.35 15.54 -15.57
C ARG A 181 -13.70 14.47 -16.63
N GLU A 182 -14.11 14.91 -17.82
CA GLU A 182 -14.42 13.98 -18.93
C GLU A 182 -13.16 13.31 -19.47
N GLU A 183 -12.05 14.03 -19.57
CA GLU A 183 -10.77 13.48 -19.99
C GLU A 183 -10.32 12.37 -19.05
N MET A 184 -10.36 12.60 -17.74
CA MET A 184 -10.00 11.57 -16.77
C MET A 184 -10.92 10.33 -16.87
N LYS A 185 -12.22 10.53 -17.08
CA LYS A 185 -13.14 9.40 -17.32
C LYS A 185 -12.84 8.67 -18.65
N THR A 186 -12.35 9.37 -19.67
CA THR A 186 -11.91 8.76 -20.94
C THR A 186 -10.65 7.93 -20.73
N ILE A 187 -9.69 8.43 -19.94
CA ILE A 187 -8.49 7.67 -19.53
C ILE A 187 -8.90 6.38 -18.80
N MET A 188 -9.84 6.49 -17.84
CA MET A 188 -10.33 5.31 -17.11
C MET A 188 -10.91 4.27 -18.08
N ARG A 189 -11.77 4.69 -19.03
CA ARG A 189 -12.35 3.76 -20.02
C ARG A 189 -11.26 3.10 -20.86
N PHE A 190 -10.29 3.86 -21.35
CA PHE A 190 -9.20 3.35 -22.17
C PHE A 190 -8.48 2.17 -21.50
N TRP A 191 -8.11 2.29 -20.24
CA TRP A 191 -7.40 1.23 -19.52
C TRP A 191 -8.32 0.09 -19.09
N LEU A 192 -9.57 0.37 -18.73
CA LEU A 192 -10.56 -0.67 -18.39
C LEU A 192 -10.93 -1.51 -19.61
N ASP A 193 -10.97 -0.92 -20.81
CA ASP A 193 -11.19 -1.62 -22.07
C ASP A 193 -10.02 -2.54 -22.44
N MET A 194 -8.81 -2.26 -21.95
CA MET A 194 -7.66 -3.18 -22.03
C MET A 194 -7.83 -4.44 -21.17
N GLY A 195 -8.74 -4.43 -20.19
CA GLY A 195 -9.09 -5.58 -19.38
C GLY A 195 -8.59 -5.56 -17.94
N ILE A 196 -8.00 -4.47 -17.45
CA ILE A 196 -7.61 -4.35 -16.04
C ILE A 196 -8.83 -4.42 -15.11
N ASP A 197 -8.61 -4.75 -13.83
CA ASP A 197 -9.68 -5.00 -12.87
C ASP A 197 -10.00 -3.78 -11.98
N GLY A 198 -9.34 -2.66 -12.20
CA GLY A 198 -9.59 -1.43 -11.47
C GLY A 198 -8.37 -0.54 -11.31
N PHE A 199 -8.52 0.44 -10.44
CA PHE A 199 -7.47 1.43 -10.17
C PHE A 199 -7.26 1.65 -8.67
N ARG A 200 -6.02 1.95 -8.30
CA ARG A 200 -5.70 2.72 -7.10
C ARG A 200 -5.64 4.19 -7.53
N ALA A 201 -6.59 5.00 -7.05
CA ALA A 201 -6.61 6.43 -7.35
C ALA A 201 -5.70 7.18 -6.38
N ASP A 202 -4.66 7.79 -6.95
CA ASP A 202 -3.62 8.52 -6.28
C ASP A 202 -4.13 9.87 -5.77
N ALA A 203 -3.73 10.26 -4.56
CA ALA A 203 -3.82 11.62 -4.03
C ALA A 203 -5.22 12.25 -4.10
N VAL A 204 -6.28 11.47 -3.94
CA VAL A 204 -7.68 11.91 -4.14
C VAL A 204 -8.18 13.03 -3.21
N PRO A 205 -7.60 13.33 -2.03
CA PRO A 205 -8.06 14.45 -1.20
C PRO A 205 -7.83 15.84 -1.79
N TYR A 206 -6.95 16.00 -2.78
CA TYR A 206 -6.33 17.28 -3.14
C TYR A 206 -6.86 17.92 -4.43
N LEU A 207 -7.91 17.36 -5.02
CA LEU A 207 -8.38 17.68 -6.39
C LEU A 207 -8.96 19.09 -6.58
N ILE A 208 -9.33 19.79 -5.52
CA ILE A 208 -10.05 21.06 -5.58
C ILE A 208 -9.43 22.10 -4.64
N GLU A 209 -9.25 23.32 -5.13
CA GLU A 209 -8.75 24.46 -4.36
C GLU A 209 -9.86 25.45 -4.07
N ARG A 210 -9.96 25.90 -2.81
CA ARG A 210 -10.90 26.94 -2.38
C ARG A 210 -10.23 27.88 -1.38
N GLU A 211 -10.38 29.18 -1.63
CA GLU A 211 -9.88 30.20 -0.71
C GLU A 211 -10.50 30.05 0.67
N GLY A 212 -9.68 30.22 1.72
CA GLY A 212 -10.11 30.07 3.11
C GLY A 212 -10.33 28.62 3.57
N THR A 213 -9.84 27.66 2.81
CA THR A 213 -9.82 26.23 3.18
C THR A 213 -8.39 25.68 3.14
N ASN A 214 -8.22 24.45 3.62
CA ASN A 214 -6.94 23.73 3.49
C ASN A 214 -6.77 23.02 2.14
N CYS A 215 -7.73 23.16 1.21
CA CYS A 215 -7.77 22.48 -0.09
C CYS A 215 -7.67 20.95 0.01
N GLU A 216 -8.29 20.35 1.03
CA GLU A 216 -8.34 18.90 1.24
C GLU A 216 -9.75 18.45 1.58
N ASN A 217 -10.19 17.32 1.05
CA ASN A 217 -11.48 16.69 1.34
C ASN A 217 -12.70 17.59 1.11
N LEU A 218 -12.63 18.48 0.12
CA LEU A 218 -13.71 19.42 -0.14
C LEU A 218 -14.95 18.71 -0.71
N PRO A 219 -16.16 19.25 -0.48
CA PRO A 219 -17.40 18.62 -1.01
C PRO A 219 -17.38 18.41 -2.51
N GLU A 220 -16.75 19.33 -3.27
CA GLU A 220 -16.63 19.25 -4.72
C GLU A 220 -15.71 18.10 -5.16
N THR A 221 -14.68 17.78 -4.38
CA THR A 221 -13.85 16.59 -4.58
C THR A 221 -14.73 15.34 -4.56
N HIS A 222 -15.56 15.17 -3.55
CA HIS A 222 -16.47 14.04 -3.43
C HIS A 222 -17.50 13.96 -4.57
N VAL A 223 -17.91 15.10 -5.16
CA VAL A 223 -18.78 15.09 -6.35
C VAL A 223 -18.10 14.38 -7.53
N PHE A 224 -16.84 14.71 -7.82
CA PHE A 224 -16.12 14.08 -8.91
C PHE A 224 -15.82 12.59 -8.62
N LEU A 225 -15.45 12.24 -7.40
CA LEU A 225 -15.21 10.84 -7.02
C LEU A 225 -16.45 9.97 -7.23
N LYS A 226 -17.65 10.50 -6.98
CA LYS A 226 -18.92 9.83 -7.29
C LYS A 226 -19.16 9.67 -8.79
N GLU A 227 -18.71 10.62 -9.63
CA GLU A 227 -18.75 10.46 -11.08
C GLU A 227 -17.87 9.29 -11.54
N MET A 228 -16.64 9.18 -11.00
CA MET A 228 -15.75 8.06 -11.28
C MET A 228 -16.37 6.72 -10.88
N ARG A 229 -16.92 6.65 -9.66
CA ARG A 229 -17.58 5.44 -9.16
C ARG A 229 -18.78 5.06 -10.04
N LYS A 230 -19.61 6.02 -10.40
CA LYS A 230 -20.76 5.79 -11.27
C LYS A 230 -20.36 5.20 -12.62
N LEU A 231 -19.25 5.67 -13.21
CA LEU A 231 -18.71 5.11 -14.43
C LEU A 231 -18.38 3.63 -14.24
N ILE A 232 -17.65 3.27 -13.17
CA ILE A 232 -17.31 1.88 -12.87
C ILE A 232 -18.56 1.03 -12.72
N ASP A 233 -19.51 1.46 -11.92
CA ASP A 233 -20.71 0.66 -11.61
C ASP A 233 -21.60 0.45 -12.84
N THR A 234 -21.64 1.43 -13.76
CA THR A 234 -22.54 1.38 -14.93
C THR A 234 -21.92 0.74 -16.16
N GLU A 235 -20.61 0.98 -16.41
CA GLU A 235 -19.95 0.56 -17.63
C GLU A 235 -19.02 -0.67 -17.40
N TYR A 236 -18.48 -0.84 -16.17
CA TYR A 236 -17.49 -1.87 -15.86
C TYR A 236 -17.81 -2.61 -14.55
N PRO A 237 -18.98 -3.26 -14.43
CA PRO A 237 -19.37 -3.93 -13.20
C PRO A 237 -18.34 -4.99 -12.78
N GLY A 238 -18.00 -5.00 -11.48
CA GLY A 238 -16.99 -5.89 -10.91
C GLY A 238 -15.56 -5.34 -10.96
N ARG A 239 -15.32 -4.17 -11.54
CA ARG A 239 -14.08 -3.41 -11.41
C ARG A 239 -14.11 -2.57 -10.14
N ILE A 240 -12.94 -2.18 -9.63
CA ILE A 240 -12.83 -1.46 -8.37
C ILE A 240 -12.08 -0.14 -8.48
N LEU A 241 -12.37 0.73 -7.52
CA LEU A 241 -11.57 1.90 -7.18
C LEU A 241 -11.08 1.76 -5.74
N LEU A 242 -9.78 1.90 -5.54
CA LEU A 242 -9.11 1.96 -4.23
C LEU A 242 -8.61 3.39 -4.01
N ALA A 243 -9.10 4.05 -2.96
CA ALA A 243 -8.72 5.43 -2.65
C ALA A 243 -7.40 5.49 -1.89
N GLU A 244 -6.49 6.35 -2.34
CA GLU A 244 -5.42 6.84 -1.49
C GLU A 244 -5.82 8.17 -0.85
N ALA A 245 -6.16 8.12 0.43
CA ALA A 245 -6.47 9.28 1.25
C ALA A 245 -5.74 9.13 2.59
N ASN A 246 -4.58 9.78 2.72
CA ASN A 246 -3.84 9.82 3.98
C ASN A 246 -4.46 10.89 4.90
N GLN A 247 -5.51 10.51 5.62
CA GLN A 247 -6.32 11.38 6.45
C GLN A 247 -6.56 10.78 7.84
N TRP A 248 -7.05 11.59 8.78
CA TRP A 248 -7.48 11.11 10.09
C TRP A 248 -8.66 10.13 9.97
N PRO A 249 -8.88 9.20 10.91
CA PRO A 249 -9.92 8.16 10.80
C PRO A 249 -11.31 8.71 10.46
N ARG A 250 -11.69 9.84 11.05
CA ARG A 250 -12.99 10.49 10.81
C ARG A 250 -13.14 11.05 9.40
N ASP A 251 -12.02 11.47 8.77
CA ASP A 251 -12.00 12.13 7.47
C ASP A 251 -11.88 11.10 6.32
N LEU A 252 -11.63 9.83 6.65
CA LEU A 252 -11.63 8.72 5.69
C LEU A 252 -13.04 8.21 5.35
N LEU A 253 -13.97 8.31 6.29
CA LEU A 253 -15.31 7.75 6.10
C LEU A 253 -16.04 8.31 4.86
N PRO A 254 -15.98 9.61 4.53
CA PRO A 254 -16.66 10.15 3.36
C PRO A 254 -16.32 9.42 2.05
N TYR A 255 -15.08 8.93 1.88
CA TYR A 255 -14.66 8.20 0.68
C TYR A 255 -15.37 6.84 0.50
N LEU A 256 -16.00 6.33 1.56
CA LEU A 256 -16.70 5.03 1.57
C LEU A 256 -18.18 5.15 2.01
N ALA A 257 -18.57 6.27 2.66
CA ALA A 257 -19.73 6.38 3.56
C ALA A 257 -21.07 5.91 2.99
N ASN A 258 -21.35 6.18 1.72
CA ASN A 258 -22.61 5.80 1.09
C ASN A 258 -22.45 4.61 0.14
N GLY A 259 -21.25 4.07 0.00
CA GLY A 259 -20.93 3.07 -1.00
C GLY A 259 -21.00 3.61 -2.45
N ASP A 260 -20.94 4.92 -2.63
CA ASP A 260 -21.12 5.60 -3.91
C ASP A 260 -19.86 6.37 -4.41
N GLU A 261 -18.72 6.20 -3.70
CA GLU A 261 -17.41 6.73 -4.12
C GLU A 261 -16.42 5.60 -4.40
N PHE A 262 -15.74 5.10 -3.39
CA PHE A 262 -14.78 4.01 -3.57
C PHE A 262 -15.31 2.69 -3.01
N GLN A 263 -14.92 1.58 -3.63
CA GLN A 263 -15.12 0.26 -3.03
C GLN A 263 -14.14 0.02 -1.91
N MET A 264 -12.92 0.57 -2.01
CA MET A 264 -11.85 0.36 -1.06
C MET A 264 -11.13 1.67 -0.73
N ALA A 265 -10.61 1.77 0.49
CA ALA A 265 -9.71 2.85 0.90
C ALA A 265 -8.60 2.30 1.80
N PHE A 266 -7.41 2.89 1.73
CA PHE A 266 -6.34 2.59 2.66
C PHE A 266 -6.70 3.05 4.08
N ASN A 267 -6.49 2.19 5.06
CA ASN A 267 -6.56 2.57 6.48
C ASN A 267 -5.19 3.05 6.95
N PHE A 268 -4.77 4.23 6.48
CA PHE A 268 -3.49 4.83 6.87
C PHE A 268 -3.32 5.02 8.39
N PRO A 269 -4.34 5.41 9.16
CA PRO A 269 -4.16 5.64 10.58
C PRO A 269 -3.67 4.42 11.37
N ILE A 270 -4.03 3.21 10.95
CA ILE A 270 -3.70 2.00 11.71
C ILE A 270 -2.22 1.61 11.60
N MET A 271 -1.60 1.89 10.46
CA MET A 271 -0.23 1.44 10.16
C MET A 271 0.80 2.01 11.16
N PRO A 272 0.95 3.33 11.39
CA PRO A 272 1.93 3.84 12.34
C PRO A 272 1.66 3.39 13.78
N ARG A 273 0.39 3.05 14.13
CA ARG A 273 0.03 2.55 15.46
C ARG A 273 0.45 1.10 15.68
N ILE A 274 0.45 0.28 14.62
CA ILE A 274 1.04 -1.06 14.69
C ILE A 274 2.53 -0.95 15.02
N PHE A 275 3.27 -0.10 14.32
CA PHE A 275 4.69 0.13 14.57
C PHE A 275 4.94 0.70 15.96
N LYS A 276 4.15 1.68 16.40
CA LYS A 276 4.26 2.25 17.75
C LYS A 276 4.04 1.17 18.82
N SER A 277 3.00 0.36 18.68
CA SER A 277 2.69 -0.67 19.66
C SER A 277 3.82 -1.68 19.85
N VAL A 278 4.47 -2.11 18.78
CA VAL A 278 5.63 -3.01 18.86
C VAL A 278 6.87 -2.27 19.38
N ALA A 279 7.04 -0.99 19.03
CA ALA A 279 8.18 -0.19 19.48
C ALA A 279 8.24 0.00 20.99
N ILE A 280 7.08 0.23 21.62
CA ILE A 280 6.99 0.53 23.07
C ILE A 280 6.43 -0.62 23.90
N GLY A 281 6.03 -1.72 23.25
CA GLY A 281 5.44 -2.88 23.93
C GLY A 281 4.07 -2.60 24.57
N ASP A 282 3.25 -1.76 23.92
CA ASP A 282 1.95 -1.31 24.46
C ASP A 282 0.87 -1.28 23.38
N ASN A 283 -0.27 -1.91 23.63
CA ASN A 283 -1.37 -2.06 22.69
C ASN A 283 -2.33 -0.87 22.63
N SER A 284 -2.22 0.10 23.53
CA SER A 284 -3.23 1.16 23.76
C SER A 284 -3.50 1.97 22.49
N SER A 285 -2.43 2.45 21.82
CA SER A 285 -2.55 3.27 20.61
C SER A 285 -3.24 2.53 19.47
N LEU A 286 -2.96 1.24 19.29
CA LEU A 286 -3.60 0.39 18.29
C LEU A 286 -5.08 0.17 18.61
N ILE A 287 -5.39 -0.11 19.87
CA ILE A 287 -6.76 -0.31 20.36
C ILE A 287 -7.61 0.96 20.21
N GLU A 288 -7.07 2.13 20.56
CA GLU A 288 -7.75 3.42 20.40
C GLU A 288 -8.08 3.67 18.93
N THR A 289 -7.11 3.49 18.04
CA THR A 289 -7.32 3.68 16.61
C THR A 289 -8.36 2.70 16.03
N LEU A 290 -8.36 1.44 16.47
CA LEU A 290 -9.37 0.47 16.06
C LEU A 290 -10.78 0.88 16.52
N LYS A 291 -10.92 1.46 17.72
CA LYS A 291 -12.20 1.98 18.22
C LYS A 291 -12.68 3.22 17.46
N GLU A 292 -11.74 4.05 17.00
CA GLU A 292 -12.03 5.25 16.20
C GLU A 292 -12.29 4.93 14.72
N THR A 293 -11.80 3.79 14.24
CA THR A 293 -12.01 3.36 12.85
C THR A 293 -13.52 3.16 12.60
N PRO A 294 -14.12 3.93 11.68
CA PRO A 294 -15.56 3.87 11.47
C PRO A 294 -15.97 2.55 10.81
N ARG A 295 -17.21 2.14 11.10
CA ARG A 295 -17.85 1.07 10.33
C ARG A 295 -18.20 1.59 8.94
N ILE A 296 -17.85 0.82 7.93
CA ILE A 296 -18.06 1.18 6.51
C ILE A 296 -19.23 0.37 5.93
N PRO A 297 -19.80 0.79 4.78
CA PRO A 297 -20.85 0.04 4.09
C PRO A 297 -20.45 -1.41 3.81
N GLU A 298 -21.43 -2.29 3.74
CA GLU A 298 -21.20 -3.73 3.53
C GLU A 298 -20.48 -4.01 2.19
N ASP A 299 -20.70 -3.16 1.18
CA ASP A 299 -20.08 -3.27 -0.14
C ASP A 299 -18.72 -2.56 -0.24
N CYS A 300 -18.21 -2.04 0.87
CA CYS A 300 -16.89 -1.43 0.95
C CYS A 300 -15.92 -2.30 1.76
N GLN A 301 -14.61 -2.02 1.60
CA GLN A 301 -13.56 -2.70 2.37
C GLN A 301 -12.38 -1.78 2.65
N TRP A 302 -11.79 -1.93 3.84
CA TRP A 302 -10.50 -1.32 4.17
C TRP A 302 -9.36 -2.08 3.50
N CYS A 303 -8.34 -1.35 3.02
CA CYS A 303 -7.03 -1.89 2.70
C CYS A 303 -6.04 -1.56 3.81
N THR A 304 -5.24 -2.53 4.22
CA THR A 304 -4.23 -2.38 5.27
C THR A 304 -2.87 -2.84 4.76
N PHE A 305 -1.81 -2.22 5.21
CA PHE A 305 -0.44 -2.56 4.83
C PHE A 305 0.54 -2.21 5.95
N LEU A 306 1.72 -2.80 5.93
CA LEU A 306 2.84 -2.41 6.81
C LEU A 306 3.74 -1.41 6.10
N ARG A 307 4.13 -1.72 4.89
CA ARG A 307 4.94 -0.87 4.01
C ARG A 307 4.38 -0.89 2.60
N ASN A 308 4.73 0.14 1.84
CA ASN A 308 4.48 0.31 0.41
C ASN A 308 5.72 0.95 -0.24
N HIS A 309 5.59 1.40 -1.48
CA HIS A 309 6.64 2.07 -2.25
C HIS A 309 7.03 3.46 -1.75
N ASP A 310 6.23 4.07 -0.87
CA ASP A 310 6.48 5.39 -0.28
C ASP A 310 7.13 5.29 1.11
N GLU A 311 7.37 6.43 1.73
CA GLU A 311 7.77 6.48 3.12
C GLU A 311 6.68 5.92 4.05
N LEU A 312 7.08 5.31 5.15
CA LEU A 312 6.18 5.02 6.27
C LEU A 312 5.67 6.34 6.81
N THR A 313 4.48 6.75 6.39
CA THR A 313 3.94 8.04 6.82
C THR A 313 3.62 8.04 8.32
N VAL A 314 4.12 9.05 9.01
CA VAL A 314 3.79 9.36 10.40
C VAL A 314 3.17 10.76 10.51
N GLU A 315 2.45 11.13 9.46
CA GLU A 315 1.80 12.43 9.33
C GLU A 315 0.54 12.51 10.20
N MET A 316 -0.32 11.49 10.14
CA MET A 316 -1.58 11.43 10.89
C MET A 316 -1.40 10.80 12.29
N VAL A 317 -0.34 11.22 12.98
CA VAL A 317 -0.10 10.98 14.40
C VAL A 317 0.19 12.31 15.09
N ILE A 318 0.04 12.35 16.42
CA ILE A 318 0.42 13.54 17.18
C ILE A 318 1.95 13.73 17.15
N GLU A 319 2.41 14.95 17.32
CA GLU A 319 3.83 15.30 17.19
C GLU A 319 4.74 14.51 18.16
N GLU A 320 4.26 14.23 19.35
CA GLU A 320 5.00 13.43 20.34
C GLU A 320 5.24 12.00 19.85
N ASP A 321 4.20 11.36 19.31
CA ASP A 321 4.29 10.01 18.73
C ASP A 321 5.23 9.98 17.51
N ARG A 322 5.15 11.02 16.65
CA ARG A 322 6.05 11.14 15.50
C ARG A 322 7.50 11.21 15.92
N LYS A 323 7.84 12.05 16.92
CA LYS A 323 9.19 12.14 17.45
C LYS A 323 9.67 10.80 18.02
N GLN A 324 8.83 10.13 18.80
CA GLN A 324 9.15 8.82 19.36
C GLN A 324 9.42 7.78 18.26
N LEU A 325 8.58 7.73 17.20
CA LEU A 325 8.78 6.82 16.08
C LEU A 325 10.06 7.15 15.28
N TRP A 326 10.36 8.43 15.09
CA TRP A 326 11.62 8.84 14.46
C TRP A 326 12.84 8.45 15.28
N ASP A 327 12.82 8.63 16.58
CA ASP A 327 13.95 8.30 17.45
C ASP A 327 14.23 6.78 17.47
N ILE A 328 13.18 5.96 17.38
CA ILE A 328 13.29 4.50 17.37
C ILE A 328 13.64 3.97 15.98
N TYR A 329 12.91 4.38 14.93
CA TYR A 329 12.97 3.75 13.61
C TYR A 329 13.79 4.51 12.57
N ALA A 330 14.05 5.81 12.82
CA ALA A 330 14.76 6.68 11.90
C ALA A 330 15.69 7.66 12.66
N PRO A 331 16.64 7.17 13.47
CA PRO A 331 17.51 8.03 14.27
C PRO A 331 18.38 8.94 13.40
N GLU A 332 18.79 8.51 12.20
CA GLU A 332 19.51 9.34 11.26
C GLU A 332 18.57 10.16 10.38
N LYS A 333 18.90 11.45 10.16
CA LYS A 333 18.05 12.35 9.35
C LYS A 333 17.76 11.79 7.96
N ARG A 334 18.74 11.12 7.31
CA ARG A 334 18.58 10.52 5.98
C ARG A 334 17.59 9.36 5.92
N MET A 335 17.21 8.77 7.06
CA MET A 335 16.16 7.77 7.14
C MET A 335 14.77 8.39 7.15
N ARG A 336 14.67 9.73 7.25
CA ARG A 336 13.43 10.50 7.26
C ARG A 336 13.22 11.13 5.89
N LEU A 337 11.97 11.29 5.51
CA LEU A 337 11.55 12.03 4.33
C LEU A 337 10.21 12.69 4.63
N ASN A 338 10.11 14.01 4.42
CA ASN A 338 8.93 14.80 4.79
C ASN A 338 8.52 14.54 6.26
N LEU A 339 7.30 14.05 6.50
CA LEU A 339 6.84 13.60 7.82
C LEU A 339 6.84 12.06 7.96
N GLY A 340 7.63 11.36 7.17
CA GLY A 340 7.69 9.91 7.13
C GLY A 340 9.07 9.32 7.39
N ILE A 341 9.15 8.00 7.22
CA ILE A 341 10.35 7.19 7.40
C ILE A 341 10.58 6.35 6.13
N ARG A 342 11.67 6.62 5.41
CA ARG A 342 12.02 5.91 4.18
C ARG A 342 12.88 4.67 4.46
N ARG A 343 12.28 3.69 5.10
CA ARG A 343 12.88 2.40 5.45
C ARG A 343 11.96 1.25 5.04
N ARG A 344 12.51 0.12 4.62
CA ARG A 344 11.75 -1.13 4.44
C ARG A 344 11.42 -1.80 5.77
N LEU A 345 10.53 -2.79 5.74
CA LEU A 345 10.01 -3.46 6.94
C LEU A 345 11.11 -4.15 7.77
N ALA A 346 11.95 -4.97 7.13
CA ALA A 346 13.00 -5.69 7.86
C ALA A 346 14.04 -4.75 8.51
N PRO A 347 14.53 -3.69 7.84
CA PRO A 347 15.35 -2.67 8.49
C PRO A 347 14.69 -1.91 9.63
N LEU A 348 13.39 -1.61 9.56
CA LEU A 348 12.65 -1.01 10.67
C LEU A 348 12.68 -1.89 11.93
N MET A 349 12.72 -3.19 11.74
CA MET A 349 12.81 -4.18 12.83
C MET A 349 14.26 -4.62 13.13
N ASP A 350 15.27 -3.88 12.68
CA ASP A 350 16.69 -4.23 12.80
C ASP A 350 17.04 -5.65 12.29
N GLY A 351 16.22 -6.19 11.38
CA GLY A 351 16.35 -7.53 10.83
C GLY A 351 15.94 -8.64 11.79
N ASP A 352 15.25 -8.30 12.87
CA ASP A 352 14.61 -9.27 13.75
C ASP A 352 13.36 -9.83 13.06
N MET A 353 13.49 -11.02 12.48
CA MET A 353 12.41 -11.65 11.72
C MET A 353 11.25 -12.13 12.60
N HIS A 354 11.44 -12.28 13.91
CA HIS A 354 10.32 -12.54 14.86
C HIS A 354 9.39 -11.33 14.92
N LYS A 355 9.97 -10.12 15.01
CA LYS A 355 9.18 -8.87 14.96
C LYS A 355 8.50 -8.68 13.61
N VAL A 356 9.19 -8.97 12.50
CA VAL A 356 8.60 -8.89 11.15
C VAL A 356 7.40 -9.83 11.03
N GLU A 357 7.55 -11.08 11.48
CA GLU A 357 6.48 -12.07 11.47
C GLU A 357 5.30 -11.67 12.38
N LEU A 358 5.60 -11.12 13.57
CA LEU A 358 4.59 -10.58 14.49
C LEU A 358 3.77 -9.44 13.83
N LEU A 359 4.44 -8.52 13.14
CA LEU A 359 3.77 -7.42 12.44
C LEU A 359 2.81 -7.95 11.38
N TYR A 360 3.22 -8.94 10.58
CA TYR A 360 2.33 -9.60 9.61
C TYR A 360 1.18 -10.35 10.29
N ALA A 361 1.44 -11.03 11.41
CA ALA A 361 0.39 -11.69 12.17
C ALA A 361 -0.64 -10.68 12.70
N ILE A 362 -0.20 -9.54 13.20
CA ILE A 362 -1.11 -8.44 13.58
C ILE A 362 -1.90 -7.99 12.34
N LEU A 363 -1.23 -7.61 11.25
CA LEU A 363 -1.88 -7.15 10.02
C LEU A 363 -2.95 -8.12 9.53
N PHE A 364 -2.62 -9.41 9.47
CA PHE A 364 -3.54 -10.44 8.97
C PHE A 364 -4.66 -10.80 9.95
N SER A 365 -4.55 -10.44 11.23
CA SER A 365 -5.63 -10.59 12.21
C SER A 365 -6.65 -9.44 12.17
N LEU A 366 -6.24 -8.27 11.65
CA LEU A 366 -7.09 -7.08 11.56
C LEU A 366 -8.19 -7.22 10.49
N PRO A 367 -9.30 -6.45 10.64
CA PRO A 367 -10.29 -6.32 9.58
C PRO A 367 -9.69 -5.60 8.36
N GLY A 368 -10.15 -5.96 7.16
CA GLY A 368 -9.68 -5.36 5.92
C GLY A 368 -8.88 -6.33 5.06
N VAL A 369 -8.38 -5.83 3.97
CA VAL A 369 -7.59 -6.54 2.96
C VAL A 369 -6.13 -6.17 3.10
N PRO A 370 -5.23 -7.12 3.35
CA PRO A 370 -3.80 -6.83 3.46
C PRO A 370 -3.15 -6.67 2.09
N ILE A 371 -2.18 -5.75 2.02
CA ILE A 371 -1.27 -5.58 0.89
C ILE A 371 0.13 -5.98 1.34
N ILE A 372 0.82 -6.74 0.51
CA ILE A 372 2.23 -7.11 0.65
C ILE A 372 3.02 -6.32 -0.39
N TYR A 373 4.00 -5.55 0.04
CA TYR A 373 4.92 -4.86 -0.84
C TYR A 373 6.04 -5.81 -1.29
N TYR A 374 6.36 -5.84 -2.60
CA TYR A 374 7.37 -6.76 -3.12
C TYR A 374 8.69 -6.69 -2.34
N GLY A 375 9.24 -7.87 -2.04
CA GLY A 375 10.48 -8.01 -1.29
C GLY A 375 10.32 -8.02 0.22
N ASP A 376 9.23 -7.49 0.76
CA ASP A 376 8.98 -7.56 2.20
C ASP A 376 8.72 -9.02 2.65
N GLU A 377 8.17 -9.87 1.76
CA GLU A 377 7.91 -11.29 2.00
C GLU A 377 9.18 -12.14 2.18
N ILE A 378 10.33 -11.62 1.77
CA ILE A 378 11.64 -12.25 2.01
C ILE A 378 12.51 -11.46 3.01
N GLY A 379 12.00 -10.34 3.54
CA GLY A 379 12.74 -9.48 4.45
C GLY A 379 13.85 -8.68 3.79
N MET A 380 13.63 -8.17 2.57
CA MET A 380 14.58 -7.30 1.87
C MET A 380 14.96 -6.08 2.72
N GLY A 381 16.20 -5.64 2.55
CA GLY A 381 16.72 -4.39 3.08
C GLY A 381 16.35 -3.18 2.25
N ASP A 382 16.87 -2.03 2.67
CA ASP A 382 16.81 -0.75 1.97
C ASP A 382 18.18 -0.13 1.77
N ASN A 383 18.27 0.87 0.89
CA ASN A 383 19.46 1.68 0.68
C ASN A 383 19.19 3.14 1.03
N ILE A 384 19.47 3.54 2.26
CA ILE A 384 19.22 4.91 2.76
C ILE A 384 20.11 5.98 2.09
N TRP A 385 21.06 5.59 1.26
CA TRP A 385 21.97 6.49 0.55
C TRP A 385 21.41 6.98 -0.79
N LEU A 386 20.37 6.29 -1.32
CA LEU A 386 19.65 6.76 -2.49
C LEU A 386 18.76 7.94 -2.13
N GLU A 387 18.52 8.79 -3.12
CA GLU A 387 17.67 9.96 -2.94
C GLU A 387 16.18 9.58 -2.85
N ASP A 388 15.38 10.50 -2.39
CA ASP A 388 13.93 10.37 -2.27
C ASP A 388 13.51 9.00 -1.67
N ARG A 389 12.57 8.30 -2.30
CA ARG A 389 12.05 6.96 -1.93
C ARG A 389 12.77 5.82 -2.66
N ASP A 390 13.75 6.11 -3.50
CA ASP A 390 14.47 5.09 -4.29
C ASP A 390 15.11 4.00 -3.44
N GLY A 391 15.51 4.35 -2.22
CA GLY A 391 16.11 3.40 -1.29
C GLY A 391 15.20 2.26 -0.85
N VAL A 392 13.87 2.43 -0.91
CA VAL A 392 12.90 1.37 -0.62
C VAL A 392 12.35 0.71 -1.88
N ARG A 393 12.78 1.17 -3.07
CA ARG A 393 12.38 0.67 -4.40
C ARG A 393 13.54 -0.02 -5.13
N THR A 394 14.41 -0.74 -4.40
CA THR A 394 15.57 -1.45 -4.97
C THR A 394 15.14 -2.75 -5.67
N PRO A 395 15.95 -3.28 -6.62
CA PRO A 395 15.63 -4.49 -7.37
C PRO A 395 15.36 -5.69 -6.47
N MET A 396 14.35 -6.49 -6.85
CA MET A 396 13.96 -7.72 -6.15
C MET A 396 15.10 -8.73 -6.12
N GLN A 397 15.32 -9.37 -4.97
CA GLN A 397 16.39 -10.32 -4.73
C GLN A 397 15.92 -11.75 -5.00
N TRP A 398 16.07 -12.22 -6.26
CA TRP A 398 15.60 -13.54 -6.69
C TRP A 398 16.55 -14.67 -6.31
N SER A 399 17.86 -14.46 -6.48
CA SER A 399 18.89 -15.47 -6.23
C SER A 399 20.20 -14.85 -5.74
N ASP A 400 21.21 -15.67 -5.50
CA ASP A 400 22.57 -15.26 -5.20
C ASP A 400 23.45 -15.06 -6.45
N ASP A 401 22.86 -15.15 -7.65
CA ASP A 401 23.51 -14.84 -8.91
C ASP A 401 23.81 -13.32 -9.03
N ALA A 402 24.57 -12.97 -10.05
CA ALA A 402 24.86 -11.56 -10.36
C ALA A 402 23.58 -10.73 -10.43
N PHE A 403 23.66 -9.48 -9.99
CA PHE A 403 22.49 -8.57 -9.93
C PHE A 403 21.30 -9.12 -9.14
N ALA A 404 21.57 -9.97 -8.14
CA ALA A 404 20.51 -10.62 -7.34
C ALA A 404 19.58 -11.55 -8.16
N GLY A 405 20.01 -12.00 -9.35
CA GLY A 405 19.13 -12.69 -10.30
C GLY A 405 17.98 -11.84 -10.84
N PHE A 406 18.06 -10.52 -10.67
CA PHE A 406 17.07 -9.57 -11.19
C PHE A 406 17.21 -9.40 -12.71
N SER A 407 18.41 -9.39 -13.23
CA SER A 407 18.75 -9.29 -14.65
C SER A 407 19.77 -10.35 -15.06
N ASN A 408 19.67 -10.81 -16.30
CA ASN A 408 20.64 -11.69 -16.95
C ASN A 408 21.53 -10.94 -17.96
N GLY A 409 21.43 -9.60 -18.04
CA GLY A 409 22.23 -8.78 -18.94
C GLY A 409 23.71 -8.69 -18.51
N ASP A 410 24.59 -8.45 -19.48
CA ASP A 410 26.01 -8.10 -19.24
C ASP A 410 26.11 -6.59 -19.00
N LEU A 411 25.68 -6.14 -17.84
CA LEU A 411 25.50 -4.75 -17.49
C LEU A 411 26.63 -4.22 -16.64
N LYS A 412 26.92 -2.93 -16.79
CA LYS A 412 27.82 -2.21 -15.88
C LYS A 412 27.08 -1.74 -14.62
N GLU A 413 25.82 -1.33 -14.78
CA GLU A 413 24.95 -0.85 -13.71
C GLU A 413 23.48 -1.14 -14.04
N LEU A 414 22.66 -1.19 -13.01
CA LEU A 414 21.20 -1.32 -13.09
C LEU A 414 20.54 0.05 -12.96
N TYR A 415 19.28 0.16 -13.34
CA TYR A 415 18.43 1.34 -13.09
C TYR A 415 18.49 1.84 -11.64
N ARG A 416 18.45 0.88 -10.71
CA ARG A 416 18.76 1.10 -9.29
C ARG A 416 19.68 -0.01 -8.79
N PRO A 417 20.61 0.29 -7.87
CA PRO A 417 21.54 -0.72 -7.37
C PRO A 417 20.81 -1.78 -6.53
N VAL A 418 21.21 -3.04 -6.65
CA VAL A 418 20.84 -4.10 -5.72
C VAL A 418 21.47 -3.87 -4.36
N ILE A 419 20.91 -4.48 -3.31
CA ILE A 419 21.55 -4.53 -2.00
C ILE A 419 22.50 -5.71 -1.98
N ASP A 420 23.79 -5.45 -2.12
CA ASP A 420 24.84 -6.46 -2.31
C ASP A 420 25.63 -6.77 -1.03
N GLU A 421 25.60 -5.89 -0.04
CA GLU A 421 26.38 -6.01 1.18
C GLU A 421 25.54 -6.08 2.46
N GLY A 422 26.22 -6.40 3.56
CA GLY A 422 25.65 -6.41 4.90
C GLY A 422 24.72 -7.60 5.19
N LYS A 423 23.83 -7.41 6.13
CA LYS A 423 22.90 -8.47 6.57
C LYS A 423 21.74 -8.69 5.60
N TYR A 424 21.43 -7.70 4.78
CA TYR A 424 20.34 -7.73 3.80
C TYR A 424 20.80 -7.97 2.37
N GLY A 425 22.12 -8.15 2.13
CA GLY A 425 22.67 -8.41 0.81
C GLY A 425 22.06 -9.65 0.15
N TYR A 426 21.81 -9.61 -1.15
CA TYR A 426 21.09 -10.63 -1.91
C TYR A 426 21.71 -12.04 -1.82
N LYS A 427 23.02 -12.14 -1.52
CA LYS A 427 23.68 -13.44 -1.27
C LYS A 427 23.21 -14.13 0.02
N LYS A 428 22.51 -13.40 0.90
CA LYS A 428 21.96 -13.91 2.17
C LYS A 428 20.43 -13.90 2.20
N ILE A 429 19.82 -12.93 1.53
CA ILE A 429 18.38 -12.74 1.48
C ILE A 429 17.95 -12.81 0.02
N ASN A 430 17.34 -13.93 -0.38
CA ASN A 430 16.78 -14.08 -1.72
C ASN A 430 15.68 -15.15 -1.77
N VAL A 431 14.88 -15.09 -2.83
CA VAL A 431 13.73 -15.97 -3.02
C VAL A 431 14.14 -17.44 -3.12
N VAL A 432 15.20 -17.76 -3.89
CA VAL A 432 15.62 -19.16 -4.12
C VAL A 432 15.98 -19.85 -2.82
N GLN A 433 16.80 -19.20 -1.99
CA GLN A 433 17.21 -19.76 -0.71
C GLN A 433 16.02 -19.94 0.24
N GLN A 434 15.15 -18.92 0.36
CA GLN A 434 14.02 -18.99 1.26
C GLN A 434 12.95 -19.99 0.80
N ASN A 435 12.73 -20.17 -0.50
CA ASN A 435 11.84 -21.21 -0.99
C ASN A 435 12.33 -22.62 -0.64
N ALA A 436 13.65 -22.84 -0.64
CA ALA A 436 14.26 -24.13 -0.32
C ALA A 436 14.22 -24.46 1.19
N GLU A 437 14.22 -23.44 2.04
CA GLU A 437 14.21 -23.60 3.50
C GLU A 437 12.77 -23.65 4.04
N LYS A 438 12.34 -24.81 4.54
CA LYS A 438 10.96 -25.04 5.00
C LYS A 438 10.47 -24.01 6.03
N GLU A 439 11.32 -23.65 6.98
CA GLU A 439 11.01 -22.73 8.10
C GLU A 439 11.50 -21.30 7.82
N SER A 440 11.74 -20.94 6.55
CA SER A 440 12.06 -19.58 6.16
C SER A 440 10.90 -18.64 6.42
N PHE A 441 11.19 -17.34 6.53
CA PHE A 441 10.15 -16.33 6.68
C PHE A 441 9.14 -16.34 5.51
N LEU A 442 9.63 -16.45 4.27
CA LEU A 442 8.77 -16.57 3.08
C LEU A 442 7.75 -17.72 3.21
N ASN A 443 8.20 -18.91 3.60
CA ASN A 443 7.32 -20.07 3.71
C ASN A 443 6.34 -19.96 4.88
N ARG A 444 6.75 -19.30 5.97
CA ARG A 444 5.87 -19.00 7.12
C ARG A 444 4.83 -17.96 6.74
N LEU A 445 5.20 -16.90 6.00
CA LEU A 445 4.25 -15.91 5.49
C LEU A 445 3.23 -16.56 4.54
N LYS A 446 3.67 -17.43 3.63
CA LYS A 446 2.76 -18.21 2.76
C LYS A 446 1.78 -19.07 3.58
N ALA A 447 2.22 -19.62 4.71
CA ALA A 447 1.35 -20.39 5.60
C ALA A 447 0.31 -19.49 6.27
N LEU A 448 0.71 -18.30 6.75
CA LEU A 448 -0.17 -17.31 7.36
C LEU A 448 -1.23 -16.80 6.37
N VAL A 449 -0.82 -16.48 5.13
CA VAL A 449 -1.72 -16.14 4.02
C VAL A 449 -2.76 -17.24 3.78
N ARG A 450 -2.31 -18.49 3.71
CA ARG A 450 -3.19 -19.65 3.48
C ARG A 450 -4.23 -19.81 4.58
N ILE A 451 -3.82 -19.64 5.84
CA ILE A 451 -4.74 -19.70 6.97
C ILE A 451 -5.78 -18.59 6.91
N ARG A 452 -5.35 -17.36 6.67
CA ARG A 452 -6.29 -16.24 6.53
C ARG A 452 -7.34 -16.52 5.44
N LYS A 453 -6.91 -17.02 4.27
CA LYS A 453 -7.82 -17.37 3.16
C LYS A 453 -8.75 -18.55 3.48
N ALA A 454 -8.33 -19.48 4.32
CA ALA A 454 -9.18 -20.58 4.76
C ALA A 454 -10.30 -20.16 5.72
N HIS A 455 -10.21 -18.97 6.30
CA HIS A 455 -11.14 -18.45 7.31
C HIS A 455 -11.71 -17.08 6.89
N PRO A 456 -12.80 -17.03 6.10
CA PRO A 456 -13.39 -15.78 5.59
C PRO A 456 -13.79 -14.78 6.69
N LEU A 457 -13.94 -15.22 7.93
CA LEU A 457 -14.23 -14.33 9.05
C LEU A 457 -13.18 -13.22 9.24
N PHE A 458 -11.93 -13.40 8.76
CA PHE A 458 -10.90 -12.36 8.81
C PHE A 458 -11.21 -11.16 7.91
N THR A 459 -12.05 -11.34 6.91
CA THR A 459 -12.45 -10.26 5.99
C THR A 459 -13.65 -9.47 6.47
N SER A 460 -14.40 -9.99 7.46
CA SER A 460 -15.53 -9.29 8.09
C SER A 460 -15.06 -8.01 8.77
N GLN A 461 -15.94 -7.02 8.85
CA GLN A 461 -15.73 -5.84 9.68
C GLN A 461 -15.96 -6.10 11.17
N ASP A 462 -16.60 -7.25 11.51
CA ASP A 462 -16.91 -7.58 12.88
C ASP A 462 -15.70 -8.17 13.59
N TYR A 463 -15.34 -7.57 14.71
CA TYR A 463 -14.29 -8.03 15.60
C TYR A 463 -14.57 -7.58 17.03
N ILE A 464 -13.91 -8.23 17.98
CA ILE A 464 -13.93 -7.86 19.40
C ILE A 464 -12.49 -7.67 19.83
N ILE A 465 -12.19 -6.51 20.38
CA ILE A 465 -10.93 -6.29 21.10
C ILE A 465 -11.08 -6.99 22.45
N VAL A 466 -10.30 -8.04 22.64
CA VAL A 466 -10.34 -8.80 23.89
C VAL A 466 -9.57 -8.02 24.96
N ASN A 467 -10.29 -7.67 26.02
CA ASN A 467 -9.65 -6.97 27.13
C ASN A 467 -8.77 -7.95 27.93
N ILE A 468 -7.47 -7.80 27.77
CA ILE A 468 -6.42 -8.48 28.54
C ILE A 468 -5.82 -7.43 29.49
N GLU A 469 -5.58 -7.80 30.76
CA GLU A 469 -5.04 -6.86 31.75
C GLU A 469 -3.64 -6.35 31.35
N GLN A 470 -2.87 -7.18 30.62
CA GLN A 470 -1.52 -6.83 30.16
C GLN A 470 -1.60 -5.98 28.89
N HIS A 471 -1.11 -4.74 28.95
CA HIS A 471 -0.97 -3.85 27.78
C HIS A 471 0.08 -4.35 26.77
N GLU A 472 0.96 -5.23 27.21
CA GLU A 472 2.02 -5.87 26.43
C GLU A 472 1.47 -6.90 25.42
N VAL A 473 0.20 -7.28 25.52
CA VAL A 473 -0.43 -8.26 24.64
C VAL A 473 -1.58 -7.63 23.88
N PHE A 474 -1.50 -7.60 22.57
CA PHE A 474 -2.63 -7.26 21.71
C PHE A 474 -3.46 -8.50 21.42
N ALA A 475 -4.75 -8.45 21.72
CA ALA A 475 -5.67 -9.57 21.53
C ALA A 475 -6.92 -9.13 20.76
N ILE A 476 -7.21 -9.82 19.66
CA ILE A 476 -8.39 -9.59 18.84
C ILE A 476 -9.11 -10.91 18.56
N GLN A 477 -10.44 -10.89 18.68
CA GLN A 477 -11.30 -12.02 18.35
C GLN A 477 -12.08 -11.73 17.08
N ARG A 478 -12.09 -12.71 16.20
CA ARG A 478 -12.92 -12.76 14.99
C ARG A 478 -13.93 -13.87 15.16
N SER A 479 -15.19 -13.62 14.83
CA SER A 479 -16.23 -14.65 15.01
C SER A 479 -17.36 -14.51 14.01
N ASN A 480 -17.95 -15.66 13.70
CA ASN A 480 -19.21 -15.77 12.98
C ASN A 480 -20.05 -16.89 13.62
N ASN A 481 -21.17 -17.28 12.99
CA ASN A 481 -22.05 -18.32 13.51
C ASN A 481 -21.44 -19.74 13.53
N ARG A 482 -20.29 -19.95 12.90
CA ARG A 482 -19.66 -21.29 12.72
C ARG A 482 -18.39 -21.45 13.53
N GLU A 483 -17.62 -20.38 13.66
CA GLU A 483 -16.28 -20.43 14.28
C GLU A 483 -15.95 -19.11 14.96
N MET A 484 -15.02 -19.18 15.88
CA MET A 484 -14.37 -18.05 16.55
C MET A 484 -12.88 -18.27 16.51
N ILE A 485 -12.13 -17.24 16.14
CA ILE A 485 -10.66 -17.24 16.19
C ILE A 485 -10.22 -16.13 17.14
N LEU A 486 -9.40 -16.52 18.12
CA LEU A 486 -8.71 -15.63 19.05
C LEU A 486 -7.26 -15.49 18.60
N CYS A 487 -6.84 -14.27 18.30
CA CYS A 487 -5.48 -13.94 17.90
C CYS A 487 -4.80 -13.19 19.05
N LEU A 488 -3.72 -13.74 19.55
CA LEU A 488 -2.90 -13.20 20.64
C LEU A 488 -1.53 -12.80 20.10
N HIS A 489 -1.02 -11.62 20.48
CA HIS A 489 0.24 -11.07 20.00
C HIS A 489 1.02 -10.46 21.17
N ASN A 490 2.18 -11.01 21.47
CA ASN A 490 3.10 -10.45 22.47
C ASN A 490 3.98 -9.37 21.82
N LEU A 491 3.80 -8.14 22.23
CA LEU A 491 4.46 -6.95 21.69
C LEU A 491 5.86 -6.70 22.25
N THR A 492 6.33 -7.55 23.20
CA THR A 492 7.53 -7.27 24.01
C THR A 492 8.60 -8.36 23.91
N SER A 493 9.80 -8.02 24.36
CA SER A 493 10.93 -8.94 24.53
C SER A 493 10.80 -9.88 25.73
N GLU A 494 9.75 -9.73 26.52
CA GLU A 494 9.52 -10.54 27.72
C GLU A 494 8.40 -11.56 27.46
N LYS A 495 8.51 -12.71 28.13
CA LYS A 495 7.47 -13.73 28.10
C LYS A 495 6.21 -13.23 28.79
N GLN A 496 5.06 -13.35 28.15
CA GLN A 496 3.76 -12.95 28.69
C GLN A 496 2.89 -14.16 29.00
N THR A 497 2.07 -14.07 30.02
CA THR A 497 1.10 -15.12 30.37
C THR A 497 -0.32 -14.56 30.30
N VAL A 498 -1.17 -15.22 29.53
CA VAL A 498 -2.57 -14.81 29.27
C VAL A 498 -3.51 -15.87 29.78
N SER A 499 -4.55 -15.48 30.50
CA SER A 499 -5.59 -16.40 30.95
C SER A 499 -6.70 -16.53 29.88
N LEU A 500 -6.91 -17.74 29.38
CA LEU A 500 -8.02 -18.12 28.48
C LEU A 500 -9.28 -18.53 29.25
N GLY A 501 -9.21 -18.55 30.58
CA GLY A 501 -10.29 -19.04 31.42
C GLY A 501 -10.55 -20.54 31.22
N LYS A 502 -11.84 -20.94 31.23
CA LYS A 502 -12.25 -22.36 31.08
C LYS A 502 -12.55 -22.77 29.63
N THR A 503 -12.41 -21.84 28.68
CA THR A 503 -12.71 -22.11 27.27
C THR A 503 -11.62 -22.97 26.66
N GLU A 504 -12.01 -24.07 26.02
CA GLU A 504 -11.09 -24.92 25.26
C GLU A 504 -10.99 -24.42 23.81
N TYR A 505 -9.77 -24.21 23.35
CA TYR A 505 -9.44 -23.83 21.98
C TYR A 505 -8.62 -24.94 21.29
N GLN A 506 -8.70 -24.97 19.98
CA GLN A 506 -7.82 -25.74 19.11
C GLN A 506 -6.71 -24.84 18.59
N PHE A 507 -5.51 -25.37 18.44
CA PHE A 507 -4.41 -24.68 17.78
C PHE A 507 -4.77 -24.40 16.32
N LEU A 508 -4.52 -23.18 15.87
CA LEU A 508 -4.67 -22.79 14.48
C LEU A 508 -3.33 -22.43 13.84
N HIS A 509 -2.58 -21.51 14.43
CA HIS A 509 -1.28 -21.07 13.94
C HIS A 509 -0.49 -20.33 15.01
N ALA A 510 0.85 -20.29 14.86
CA ALA A 510 1.71 -19.54 15.77
C ALA A 510 3.06 -19.21 15.12
N SER A 511 3.81 -18.28 15.73
CA SER A 511 5.22 -18.05 15.45
C SER A 511 6.05 -19.32 15.73
N LYS A 512 7.20 -19.44 15.07
CA LYS A 512 8.06 -20.64 15.13
C LYS A 512 8.36 -21.06 16.59
N ASP A 513 8.72 -20.13 17.44
CA ASP A 513 9.14 -20.42 18.83
C ASP A 513 7.95 -20.62 19.79
N GLN A 514 6.73 -20.42 19.30
CA GLN A 514 5.48 -20.57 20.07
C GLN A 514 4.82 -21.94 19.85
N ILE A 515 5.31 -22.76 18.91
CA ILE A 515 4.72 -24.06 18.61
C ILE A 515 5.03 -25.02 19.77
N GLU A 516 3.99 -25.33 20.57
CA GLU A 516 4.00 -26.42 21.57
C GLU A 516 3.18 -27.59 21.01
N GLU A 517 3.51 -28.82 21.45
CA GLU A 517 2.85 -30.05 20.96
C GLU A 517 1.37 -30.19 21.38
N GLU A 518 0.84 -29.25 22.14
CA GLU A 518 -0.54 -29.30 22.63
C GLU A 518 -1.57 -29.02 21.52
N LYS A 519 -2.47 -29.98 21.32
CA LYS A 519 -3.59 -29.84 20.38
C LYS A 519 -4.77 -29.04 20.92
N LYS A 520 -4.83 -28.80 22.23
CA LYS A 520 -5.91 -28.07 22.90
C LYS A 520 -5.32 -27.12 23.93
N TRP A 521 -5.89 -25.94 23.97
CA TRP A 521 -5.44 -24.84 24.83
C TRP A 521 -6.58 -24.38 25.73
N SER A 522 -6.32 -24.29 27.04
CA SER A 522 -7.24 -23.73 28.04
C SER A 522 -6.46 -23.29 29.27
N GLY A 523 -7.04 -22.47 30.11
CA GLY A 523 -6.39 -21.97 31.32
C GLY A 523 -5.36 -20.88 31.01
N GLU A 524 -4.14 -21.03 31.50
CA GLU A 524 -3.06 -20.06 31.25
C GLU A 524 -2.24 -20.46 30.03
N VAL A 525 -1.96 -19.48 29.19
CA VAL A 525 -1.15 -19.61 27.98
C VAL A 525 0.04 -18.67 28.06
N SER A 526 1.21 -19.19 27.75
CA SER A 526 2.46 -18.44 27.74
C SER A 526 2.85 -18.06 26.32
N LEU A 527 3.04 -16.77 26.07
CA LEU A 527 3.51 -16.22 24.78
C LEU A 527 5.01 -15.90 24.88
N GLN A 528 5.80 -16.45 23.96
CA GLN A 528 7.23 -16.14 23.88
C GLN A 528 7.47 -14.68 23.45
N PRO A 529 8.68 -14.12 23.62
CA PRO A 529 9.02 -12.78 23.16
C PRO A 529 8.68 -12.58 21.68
N TYR A 530 8.02 -11.45 21.35
CA TYR A 530 7.63 -11.07 19.98
C TYR A 530 6.95 -12.21 19.19
N SER A 531 6.15 -13.02 19.88
CA SER A 531 5.43 -14.13 19.28
C SER A 531 3.94 -13.86 19.14
N TYR A 532 3.28 -14.69 18.35
CA TYR A 532 1.82 -14.72 18.26
C TYR A 532 1.29 -16.15 18.36
N LEU A 533 0.03 -16.25 18.75
CA LEU A 533 -0.70 -17.51 18.83
C LEU A 533 -2.16 -17.27 18.38
N TRP A 534 -2.58 -17.99 17.38
CA TRP A 534 -3.95 -18.00 16.89
C TRP A 534 -4.64 -19.29 17.28
N LEU A 535 -5.76 -19.18 17.95
CA LEU A 535 -6.53 -20.25 18.51
C LEU A 535 -7.95 -20.23 17.93
N MET A 536 -8.52 -21.41 17.66
CA MET A 536 -9.84 -21.54 17.08
C MET A 536 -10.79 -22.31 18.00
N GLN A 537 -12.03 -21.87 18.06
CA GLN A 537 -13.15 -22.61 18.64
C GLN A 537 -14.23 -22.79 17.58
N LYS A 538 -14.63 -24.04 17.31
CA LYS A 538 -15.79 -24.32 16.48
C LYS A 538 -17.04 -24.13 17.31
N SER A 539 -18.00 -23.38 16.79
CA SER A 539 -19.32 -23.26 17.39
C SER A 539 -19.95 -24.66 17.46
N LYS A 540 -20.46 -25.05 18.62
CA LYS A 540 -21.34 -26.22 18.67
C LYS A 540 -22.60 -25.82 17.91
N MET A 541 -22.81 -26.35 16.71
CA MET A 541 -24.12 -26.23 16.08
C MET A 541 -25.15 -26.81 17.04
N PRO A 542 -26.26 -26.13 17.32
CA PRO A 542 -27.42 -26.84 17.83
C PRO A 542 -27.84 -27.85 16.75
N ASP A 543 -28.00 -29.10 17.16
CA ASP A 543 -28.52 -30.21 16.36
C ASP A 543 -29.86 -29.85 15.72
#